data_73761746c6bc4bfe041ea846162a6e0e
#
_entry.id   73761746c6bc4bfe041ea846162a6e0e
#
_cell.length_a   1.000
_cell.length_b   1.000
_cell.length_c   1.000
_cell.angle_alpha   90.00
_cell.angle_beta   90.00
_cell.angle_gamma   90.00
#
_symmetry.space_group_name_H-M   'P 1'
#
loop_
_entity.id
_entity.type
_entity.pdbx_description
1 polymer ?
#
loop_
_entity_poly.entity_id
_entity_poly.type
_entity_poly.pdbx_seq_one_letter_code
_entity_poly.pdbx_strand_id
1 'polypeptide(L)'
;MNLQKESWEWFWKQGLKELFAEISPIRDHTGKEFELWFQNYKSEEPKYKNDLDAKKNNDSYEAAMRVNVKLVNLKTKEIKEQEVFLTDFPIMTDRRTFIVNGVERVAISQLIRSSGVFFTSENIQGKNCFGAKLIPNRGAWLEFETDMAGVMWVKIDRKRKVPATVALKAFGGFSENDIKELLQGVDRGDIRYIEETLKKDTTKNQGEALIEMYRRLRPGDLVTPDTAKELIENTFFNFERYDLSKVGRWRMLKRLPSLKIKTQKSVSKSGEVEITVQDRILKLEDVVEVIKEIIKLNNDPQAKADQIDHLGNRRVRTLAEFLQNRLRVGLMRMERFIKDRI
;
A
#
# COMPACT_ATOMS: atom_id res chain seq x y z
N MET A 1 -29.74 7.14 -0.72
CA MET A 1 -28.35 6.78 -0.44
C MET A 1 -27.43 7.88 -0.96
N ASN A 2 -26.71 8.57 -0.09
CA ASN A 2 -25.89 9.75 -0.46
C ASN A 2 -24.40 9.45 -0.70
N LEU A 3 -24.02 8.15 -0.76
CA LEU A 3 -22.63 7.72 -0.80
C LEU A 3 -21.78 8.44 -1.86
N GLN A 4 -22.29 8.63 -3.07
CA GLN A 4 -21.54 9.31 -4.14
C GLN A 4 -21.35 10.79 -3.85
N LYS A 5 -22.40 11.48 -3.34
CA LYS A 5 -22.34 12.90 -2.98
C LYS A 5 -21.40 13.11 -1.79
N GLU A 6 -21.55 12.32 -0.73
CA GLU A 6 -20.69 12.38 0.45
C GLU A 6 -19.22 12.10 0.10
N SER A 7 -19.00 11.09 -0.75
CA SER A 7 -17.66 10.77 -1.25
C SER A 7 -17.06 11.91 -2.08
N TRP A 8 -17.86 12.56 -2.94
CA TRP A 8 -17.43 13.71 -3.73
C TRP A 8 -17.10 14.91 -2.86
N GLU A 9 -17.96 15.24 -1.89
CA GLU A 9 -17.73 16.34 -0.94
C GLU A 9 -16.48 16.09 -0.10
N TRP A 10 -16.30 14.84 0.38
CA TRP A 10 -15.11 14.45 1.12
C TRP A 10 -13.85 14.61 0.27
N PHE A 11 -13.89 14.22 -1.01
CA PHE A 11 -12.75 14.38 -1.91
C PHE A 11 -12.30 15.83 -1.99
N TRP A 12 -13.24 16.77 -2.18
CA TRP A 12 -12.94 18.20 -2.25
C TRP A 12 -12.49 18.79 -0.92
N LYS A 13 -13.12 18.40 0.19
CA LYS A 13 -12.83 18.98 1.52
C LYS A 13 -11.57 18.43 2.16
N GLN A 14 -11.33 17.13 2.01
CA GLN A 14 -10.27 16.40 2.71
C GLN A 14 -9.32 15.66 1.77
N GLY A 15 -9.85 14.96 0.78
CA GLY A 15 -9.09 14.07 -0.08
C GLY A 15 -7.97 14.75 -0.86
N LEU A 16 -8.21 15.96 -1.37
CA LEU A 16 -7.19 16.76 -2.04
C LEU A 16 -6.13 17.29 -1.07
N LYS A 17 -6.53 17.69 0.15
CA LYS A 17 -5.57 18.15 1.17
C LYS A 17 -4.60 17.05 1.56
N GLU A 18 -5.12 15.84 1.78
CA GLU A 18 -4.29 14.67 2.08
C GLU A 18 -3.32 14.37 0.94
N LEU A 19 -3.79 14.48 -0.31
CA LEU A 19 -2.99 14.21 -1.49
C LEU A 19 -1.86 15.23 -1.67
N PHE A 20 -2.16 16.54 -1.51
CA PHE A 20 -1.13 17.58 -1.59
C PHE A 20 -0.14 17.52 -0.43
N ALA A 21 -0.59 17.17 0.77
CA ALA A 21 0.29 16.97 1.91
C ALA A 21 1.20 15.74 1.75
N GLU A 22 0.74 14.70 1.04
CA GLU A 22 1.53 13.51 0.75
C GLU A 22 2.70 13.81 -0.20
N ILE A 23 2.49 14.70 -1.18
CA ILE A 23 3.46 15.01 -2.24
C ILE A 23 4.37 16.18 -1.85
N SER A 24 3.93 17.05 -0.96
CA SER A 24 4.70 18.23 -0.54
C SER A 24 5.61 17.90 0.65
N PRO A 25 6.86 18.38 0.66
CA PRO A 25 7.51 19.16 -0.39
C PRO A 25 8.15 18.30 -1.48
N ILE A 26 8.09 18.79 -2.73
CA ILE A 26 8.94 18.26 -3.80
C ILE A 26 10.30 18.91 -3.66
N ARG A 27 11.34 18.09 -3.49
CA ARG A 27 12.73 18.56 -3.34
C ARG A 27 13.53 18.26 -4.59
N ASP A 28 14.55 19.10 -4.83
CA ASP A 28 15.57 18.83 -5.85
C ASP A 28 16.31 17.51 -5.57
N HIS A 29 17.08 17.01 -6.55
CA HIS A 29 17.82 15.76 -6.41
C HIS A 29 18.79 15.73 -5.23
N THR A 30 19.35 16.90 -4.87
CA THR A 30 20.26 17.03 -3.73
C THR A 30 19.52 17.22 -2.41
N GLY A 31 18.26 17.62 -2.45
CA GLY A 31 17.44 17.97 -1.29
C GLY A 31 17.90 19.19 -0.53
N LYS A 32 18.78 20.04 -1.12
CA LYS A 32 19.45 21.15 -0.44
C LYS A 32 19.22 22.53 -1.04
N GLU A 33 18.64 22.61 -2.22
CA GLU A 33 18.53 23.87 -2.95
C GLU A 33 17.11 24.40 -2.99
N PHE A 34 16.14 23.56 -3.35
CA PHE A 34 14.77 23.98 -3.56
C PHE A 34 13.75 23.05 -2.91
N GLU A 35 12.68 23.65 -2.39
CA GLU A 35 11.46 22.96 -1.96
C GLU A 35 10.24 23.59 -2.61
N LEU A 36 9.40 22.76 -3.23
CA LEU A 36 8.15 23.17 -3.82
C LEU A 36 6.98 22.59 -3.01
N TRP A 37 6.09 23.46 -2.56
CA TRP A 37 4.95 23.12 -1.72
C TRP A 37 3.64 23.41 -2.45
N PHE A 38 2.71 22.47 -2.41
CA PHE A 38 1.32 22.70 -2.75
C PHE A 38 0.54 23.12 -1.52
N GLN A 39 -0.14 24.28 -1.58
CA GLN A 39 -0.84 24.83 -0.42
C GLN A 39 -2.34 24.73 -0.60
N ASN A 40 -2.99 25.82 -0.99
CA ASN A 40 -4.41 25.92 -1.16
C ASN A 40 -4.81 25.61 -2.61
N TYR A 41 -6.00 25.09 -2.79
CA TYR A 41 -6.58 24.86 -4.10
C TYR A 41 -7.98 25.49 -4.18
N LYS A 42 -8.36 25.87 -5.38
CA LYS A 42 -9.71 26.34 -5.69
C LYS A 42 -10.18 25.79 -7.02
N SER A 43 -11.49 25.61 -7.14
CA SER A 43 -12.14 25.38 -8.42
C SER A 43 -12.66 26.70 -8.92
N GLU A 44 -12.41 26.99 -10.19
CA GLU A 44 -13.03 28.14 -10.89
C GLU A 44 -14.50 27.84 -11.20
N GLU A 45 -15.19 28.83 -11.74
CA GLU A 45 -16.55 28.60 -12.26
C GLU A 45 -16.52 27.64 -13.45
N PRO A 46 -17.53 26.78 -13.58
CA PRO A 46 -17.60 25.86 -14.72
C PRO A 46 -17.67 26.63 -16.03
N LYS A 47 -17.08 26.04 -17.08
CA LYS A 47 -17.16 26.56 -18.45
C LYS A 47 -18.60 26.80 -18.93
N TYR A 48 -19.52 25.94 -18.50
CA TYR A 48 -20.96 26.04 -18.78
C TYR A 48 -21.73 26.33 -17.51
N LYS A 49 -22.73 27.22 -17.58
CA LYS A 49 -23.58 27.55 -16.44
C LYS A 49 -24.40 26.35 -15.95
N ASN A 50 -24.79 25.48 -16.86
CA ASN A 50 -25.60 24.31 -16.58
C ASN A 50 -24.98 23.07 -17.22
N ASP A 51 -25.19 21.92 -16.58
CA ASP A 51 -24.80 20.61 -17.09
C ASP A 51 -25.48 20.25 -18.43
N LEU A 52 -26.73 20.72 -18.63
CA LEU A 52 -27.46 20.51 -19.88
C LEU A 52 -26.83 21.24 -21.07
N ASP A 53 -26.24 22.40 -20.84
CA ASP A 53 -25.59 23.16 -21.91
C ASP A 53 -24.31 22.48 -22.39
N ALA A 54 -23.52 21.92 -21.45
CA ALA A 54 -22.36 21.07 -21.78
C ALA A 54 -22.79 19.87 -22.64
N LYS A 55 -23.90 19.22 -22.28
CA LYS A 55 -24.44 18.06 -22.99
C LYS A 55 -24.89 18.42 -24.41
N LYS A 56 -25.59 19.57 -24.60
CA LYS A 56 -26.03 20.05 -25.90
C LYS A 56 -24.86 20.38 -26.85
N ASN A 57 -23.77 20.89 -26.27
CA ASN A 57 -22.57 21.23 -27.03
C ASN A 57 -21.60 20.06 -27.23
N ASN A 58 -21.96 18.84 -26.81
CA ASN A 58 -21.12 17.65 -26.85
C ASN A 58 -19.76 17.86 -26.14
N ASP A 59 -19.76 18.63 -25.07
CA ASP A 59 -18.57 18.97 -24.28
C ASP A 59 -18.65 18.42 -22.87
N SER A 60 -17.55 18.52 -22.13
CA SER A 60 -17.49 18.09 -20.75
C SER A 60 -17.96 19.19 -19.80
N TYR A 61 -18.68 18.79 -18.74
CA TYR A 61 -19.05 19.70 -17.65
C TYR A 61 -17.94 19.68 -16.61
N GLU A 62 -17.03 20.66 -16.72
CA GLU A 62 -15.79 20.73 -15.93
C GLU A 62 -15.47 22.17 -15.53
N ALA A 63 -14.59 22.30 -14.54
CA ALA A 63 -14.04 23.57 -14.11
C ALA A 63 -12.53 23.46 -13.91
N ALA A 64 -11.83 24.56 -14.16
CA ALA A 64 -10.40 24.65 -13.94
C ALA A 64 -10.08 24.58 -12.44
N MET A 65 -9.17 23.69 -12.09
CA MET A 65 -8.61 23.62 -10.75
C MET A 65 -7.27 24.34 -10.71
N ARG A 66 -7.18 25.32 -9.82
CA ARG A 66 -5.94 26.08 -9.56
C ARG A 66 -5.41 25.75 -8.18
N VAL A 67 -4.09 25.78 -8.06
CA VAL A 67 -3.37 25.48 -6.83
C VAL A 67 -2.35 26.57 -6.55
N ASN A 68 -2.28 27.03 -5.32
CA ASN A 68 -1.21 27.91 -4.86
C ASN A 68 0.06 27.10 -4.62
N VAL A 69 1.10 27.43 -5.34
CA VAL A 69 2.40 26.77 -5.26
C VAL A 69 3.39 27.74 -4.61
N LYS A 70 4.13 27.24 -3.62
CA LYS A 70 5.19 27.96 -2.93
C LYS A 70 6.52 27.32 -3.23
N LEU A 71 7.41 28.04 -3.88
CA LEU A 71 8.80 27.65 -4.11
C LEU A 71 9.69 28.33 -3.08
N VAL A 72 10.47 27.55 -2.36
CA VAL A 72 11.43 28.01 -1.35
C VAL A 72 12.83 27.69 -1.84
N ASN A 73 13.67 28.69 -1.97
CA ASN A 73 15.11 28.52 -2.15
C ASN A 73 15.76 28.40 -0.76
N LEU A 74 16.29 27.21 -0.45
CA LEU A 74 16.88 26.91 0.87
C LEU A 74 18.19 27.65 1.12
N LYS A 75 18.94 28.02 0.06
CA LYS A 75 20.21 28.76 0.15
C LYS A 75 19.99 30.23 0.40
N THR A 76 19.12 30.87 -0.41
CA THR A 76 18.87 32.33 -0.32
C THR A 76 17.72 32.68 0.63
N LYS A 77 16.92 31.67 1.06
CA LYS A 77 15.68 31.84 1.82
C LYS A 77 14.61 32.65 1.10
N GLU A 78 14.75 32.81 -0.20
CA GLU A 78 13.77 33.48 -1.04
C GLU A 78 12.54 32.61 -1.21
N ILE A 79 11.35 33.21 -1.10
CA ILE A 79 10.07 32.54 -1.25
C ILE A 79 9.33 33.17 -2.42
N LYS A 80 8.88 32.33 -3.36
CA LYS A 80 7.99 32.73 -4.47
C LYS A 80 6.69 31.95 -4.36
N GLU A 81 5.58 32.68 -4.38
CA GLU A 81 4.24 32.10 -4.37
C GLU A 81 3.51 32.47 -5.66
N GLN A 82 2.89 31.50 -6.28
CA GLN A 82 2.13 31.71 -7.51
C GLN A 82 0.95 30.75 -7.56
N GLU A 83 -0.18 31.25 -8.06
CA GLU A 83 -1.32 30.43 -8.42
C GLU A 83 -1.09 29.84 -9.81
N VAL A 84 -1.18 28.52 -9.93
CA VAL A 84 -0.98 27.79 -11.19
C VAL A 84 -2.22 26.97 -11.53
N PHE A 85 -2.51 26.87 -12.82
CA PHE A 85 -3.49 25.92 -13.34
C PHE A 85 -2.95 24.49 -13.20
N LEU A 86 -3.74 23.59 -12.64
CA LEU A 86 -3.34 22.18 -12.47
C LEU A 86 -4.01 21.29 -13.50
N THR A 87 -5.32 21.35 -13.63
CA THR A 87 -6.10 20.52 -14.56
C THR A 87 -7.54 21.01 -14.64
N ASP A 88 -8.23 20.71 -15.74
CA ASP A 88 -9.68 20.74 -15.77
C ASP A 88 -10.22 19.53 -15.03
N PHE A 89 -11.22 19.77 -14.18
CA PHE A 89 -11.77 18.75 -13.31
C PHE A 89 -13.28 18.60 -13.55
N PRO A 90 -13.79 17.40 -13.86
CA PRO A 90 -15.21 17.21 -14.11
C PRO A 90 -16.00 17.49 -12.85
N ILE A 91 -17.15 18.14 -12.98
CA ILE A 91 -18.04 18.50 -11.89
C ILE A 91 -19.22 17.53 -11.83
N MET A 92 -19.59 17.17 -10.59
CA MET A 92 -20.74 16.33 -10.36
C MET A 92 -22.02 17.14 -10.54
N THR A 93 -22.96 16.62 -11.34
CA THR A 93 -24.29 17.19 -11.51
C THR A 93 -25.18 16.94 -10.29
N ASP A 94 -26.32 17.64 -10.20
CA ASP A 94 -27.32 17.40 -9.15
C ASP A 94 -27.88 15.97 -9.17
N ARG A 95 -27.84 15.32 -10.32
CA ARG A 95 -28.21 13.90 -10.48
C ARG A 95 -27.12 12.93 -10.06
N ARG A 96 -25.97 13.43 -9.57
CA ARG A 96 -24.80 12.64 -9.15
C ARG A 96 -24.11 11.90 -10.29
N THR A 97 -24.19 12.49 -11.48
CA THR A 97 -23.55 12.03 -12.71
C THR A 97 -22.46 13.00 -13.13
N PHE A 98 -21.72 12.64 -14.15
CA PHE A 98 -20.71 13.48 -14.79
C PHE A 98 -21.01 13.55 -16.29
N ILE A 99 -20.81 14.71 -16.89
CA ILE A 99 -20.91 14.85 -18.33
C ILE A 99 -19.49 14.93 -18.92
N VAL A 100 -19.17 13.96 -19.75
CA VAL A 100 -17.88 13.86 -20.41
C VAL A 100 -18.11 13.72 -21.91
N ASN A 101 -17.64 14.71 -22.68
CA ASN A 101 -17.85 14.78 -24.12
C ASN A 101 -19.33 14.63 -24.49
N GLY A 102 -20.21 15.38 -23.83
CA GLY A 102 -21.66 15.36 -24.04
C GLY A 102 -22.39 14.12 -23.51
N VAL A 103 -21.68 13.10 -23.04
CA VAL A 103 -22.29 11.85 -22.55
C VAL A 103 -22.37 11.88 -21.03
N GLU A 104 -23.59 11.65 -20.51
CA GLU A 104 -23.82 11.54 -19.09
C GLU A 104 -23.37 10.16 -18.55
N ARG A 105 -22.50 10.17 -17.55
CA ARG A 105 -21.86 8.98 -16.98
C ARG A 105 -22.01 8.97 -15.45
N VAL A 106 -22.06 7.78 -14.89
CA VAL A 106 -22.06 7.59 -13.44
C VAL A 106 -20.84 6.81 -13.00
N ALA A 107 -20.23 7.22 -11.90
CA ALA A 107 -19.15 6.45 -11.27
C ALA A 107 -19.74 5.34 -10.41
N ILE A 108 -19.45 4.08 -10.74
CA ILE A 108 -19.93 2.92 -10.01
C ILE A 108 -18.93 2.58 -8.90
N SER A 109 -19.39 2.54 -7.66
CA SER A 109 -18.59 2.07 -6.52
C SER A 109 -18.26 0.58 -6.70
N GLN A 110 -17.04 0.19 -6.36
CA GLN A 110 -16.57 -1.19 -6.51
C GLN A 110 -16.49 -1.88 -5.16
N LEU A 111 -16.87 -3.15 -5.13
CA LEU A 111 -16.65 -4.02 -3.99
C LEU A 111 -15.31 -4.72 -4.15
N ILE A 112 -14.31 -4.29 -3.39
CA ILE A 112 -12.95 -4.81 -3.43
C ILE A 112 -12.60 -5.60 -2.16
N ARG A 113 -11.55 -6.41 -2.21
CA ARG A 113 -10.99 -7.04 -1.01
C ARG A 113 -10.44 -5.96 -0.08
N SER A 114 -10.70 -6.11 1.22
CA SER A 114 -10.15 -5.20 2.22
C SER A 114 -8.64 -5.42 2.37
N SER A 115 -7.91 -4.38 2.67
CA SER A 115 -6.52 -4.49 3.08
C SER A 115 -6.38 -5.21 4.43
N GLY A 116 -5.24 -5.85 4.68
CA GLY A 116 -4.93 -6.59 5.89
C GLY A 116 -4.28 -7.93 5.62
N VAL A 117 -4.26 -8.81 6.61
CA VAL A 117 -3.79 -10.19 6.50
C VAL A 117 -4.98 -11.16 6.46
N PHE A 118 -4.90 -12.14 5.59
CA PHE A 118 -5.89 -13.23 5.44
C PHE A 118 -5.16 -14.55 5.39
N PHE A 119 -5.54 -15.47 6.26
CA PHE A 119 -5.00 -16.82 6.25
C PHE A 119 -5.86 -17.71 5.34
N THR A 120 -5.18 -18.40 4.43
CA THR A 120 -5.80 -19.26 3.42
C THR A 120 -5.39 -20.70 3.66
N SER A 121 -6.17 -21.64 3.20
CA SER A 121 -5.78 -23.06 3.16
C SER A 121 -5.97 -23.61 1.76
N GLU A 122 -5.07 -24.47 1.35
CA GLU A 122 -5.16 -25.26 0.13
C GLU A 122 -5.11 -26.73 0.51
N ASN A 123 -6.04 -27.52 0.00
CA ASN A 123 -6.02 -28.95 0.21
C ASN A 123 -5.15 -29.61 -0.87
N ILE A 124 -3.98 -30.10 -0.45
CA ILE A 124 -3.04 -30.78 -1.32
C ILE A 124 -3.02 -32.26 -0.93
N GLN A 125 -3.51 -33.11 -1.77
CA GLN A 125 -3.56 -34.60 -1.56
C GLN A 125 -4.16 -35.00 -0.20
N GLY A 126 -5.24 -34.31 0.21
CA GLY A 126 -5.92 -34.59 1.47
C GLY A 126 -5.39 -33.91 2.72
N LYS A 127 -4.25 -33.19 2.63
CA LYS A 127 -3.71 -32.41 3.72
C LYS A 127 -4.01 -30.91 3.49
N ASN A 128 -4.53 -30.25 4.51
CA ASN A 128 -4.72 -28.81 4.47
C ASN A 128 -3.38 -28.10 4.75
N CYS A 129 -2.87 -27.40 3.77
CA CYS A 129 -1.69 -26.55 3.89
C CYS A 129 -2.13 -25.10 4.04
N PHE A 130 -1.79 -24.47 5.16
CA PHE A 130 -2.13 -23.09 5.42
C PHE A 130 -1.07 -22.15 4.87
N GLY A 131 -1.55 -20.99 4.42
CA GLY A 131 -0.75 -19.87 3.98
C GLY A 131 -1.38 -18.57 4.42
N ALA A 132 -0.81 -17.45 4.00
CA ALA A 132 -1.36 -16.12 4.27
C ALA A 132 -1.23 -15.21 3.06
N LYS A 133 -2.16 -14.27 2.91
CA LYS A 133 -2.09 -13.18 1.93
C LYS A 133 -2.11 -11.86 2.67
N LEU A 134 -1.04 -11.12 2.54
CA LEU A 134 -0.92 -9.78 3.06
C LEU A 134 -1.23 -8.80 1.93
N ILE A 135 -2.40 -8.17 2.03
CA ILE A 135 -2.97 -7.33 0.99
C ILE A 135 -2.90 -5.87 1.46
N PRO A 136 -2.01 -5.04 0.89
CA PRO A 136 -2.01 -3.62 1.16
C PRO A 136 -3.14 -2.91 0.41
N ASN A 137 -3.46 -1.69 0.81
CA ASN A 137 -4.32 -0.80 0.05
C ASN A 137 -3.59 -0.26 -1.20
N ARG A 138 -2.29 -0.04 -1.07
CA ARG A 138 -1.35 0.34 -2.13
C ARG A 138 -0.03 -0.39 -1.93
N GLY A 139 0.51 -1.00 -2.98
CA GLY A 139 1.80 -1.67 -2.96
C GLY A 139 1.73 -3.15 -3.33
N ALA A 140 2.87 -3.82 -3.21
CA ALA A 140 3.06 -5.20 -3.56
C ALA A 140 2.38 -6.17 -2.57
N TRP A 141 1.73 -7.20 -3.07
CA TRP A 141 1.18 -8.26 -2.23
C TRP A 141 2.28 -9.20 -1.79
N LEU A 142 2.20 -9.65 -0.52
CA LEU A 142 2.99 -10.77 -0.01
C LEU A 142 2.05 -11.97 0.20
N GLU A 143 2.35 -13.07 -0.48
CA GLU A 143 1.61 -14.32 -0.34
C GLU A 143 2.54 -15.39 0.23
N PHE A 144 2.13 -16.00 1.33
CA PHE A 144 2.83 -17.10 2.00
C PHE A 144 2.08 -18.40 1.68
N GLU A 145 2.82 -19.42 1.30
CA GLU A 145 2.29 -20.74 1.01
C GLU A 145 3.12 -21.79 1.72
N THR A 146 2.48 -22.84 2.22
CA THR A 146 3.17 -24.01 2.77
C THR A 146 2.93 -25.19 1.82
N ASP A 147 3.97 -25.94 1.49
CA ASP A 147 3.84 -27.14 0.68
C ASP A 147 3.67 -28.41 1.55
N MET A 148 3.47 -29.54 0.88
CA MET A 148 3.28 -30.86 1.55
C MET A 148 4.49 -31.29 2.38
N ALA A 149 5.68 -30.91 1.96
CA ALA A 149 6.93 -31.22 2.66
C ALA A 149 7.17 -30.29 3.87
N GLY A 150 6.29 -29.32 4.11
CA GLY A 150 6.42 -28.35 5.19
C GLY A 150 7.31 -27.15 4.84
N VAL A 151 7.71 -26.99 3.59
CA VAL A 151 8.48 -25.81 3.16
C VAL A 151 7.57 -24.61 3.01
N MET A 152 7.94 -23.51 3.66
CA MET A 152 7.21 -22.25 3.52
C MET A 152 7.82 -21.36 2.44
N TRP A 153 6.97 -20.90 1.55
CA TRP A 153 7.31 -20.09 0.40
C TRP A 153 6.68 -18.70 0.50
N VAL A 154 7.36 -17.70 -0.06
CA VAL A 154 6.85 -16.34 -0.20
C VAL A 154 6.81 -15.97 -1.68
N LYS A 155 5.69 -15.42 -2.13
CA LYS A 155 5.51 -14.81 -3.45
C LYS A 155 5.28 -13.30 -3.29
N ILE A 156 5.91 -12.52 -4.13
CA ILE A 156 5.70 -11.08 -4.23
C ILE A 156 4.95 -10.80 -5.52
N ASP A 157 3.79 -10.13 -5.42
CA ASP A 157 2.93 -9.79 -6.58
C ASP A 157 2.70 -10.99 -7.51
N ARG A 158 2.43 -12.18 -6.95
CA ARG A 158 2.22 -13.43 -7.68
C ARG A 158 3.37 -13.87 -8.59
N LYS A 159 4.56 -13.31 -8.39
CA LYS A 159 5.78 -13.71 -9.10
C LYS A 159 6.35 -15.03 -8.55
N ARG A 160 7.53 -15.39 -9.03
CA ARG A 160 8.19 -16.64 -8.61
C ARG A 160 8.42 -16.65 -7.10
N LYS A 161 8.18 -17.80 -6.48
CA LYS A 161 8.33 -18.01 -5.04
C LYS A 161 9.80 -18.09 -4.60
N VAL A 162 10.07 -17.63 -3.38
CA VAL A 162 11.32 -17.80 -2.64
C VAL A 162 11.02 -18.46 -1.29
N PRO A 163 11.97 -19.19 -0.67
CA PRO A 163 11.79 -19.66 0.71
C PRO A 163 11.51 -18.50 1.66
N ALA A 164 10.63 -18.72 2.65
CA ALA A 164 10.27 -17.69 3.63
C ALA A 164 11.47 -17.21 4.45
N THR A 165 12.47 -18.07 4.66
CA THR A 165 13.73 -17.72 5.33
C THR A 165 14.55 -16.71 4.56
N VAL A 166 14.55 -16.76 3.22
CA VAL A 166 15.16 -15.74 2.36
C VAL A 166 14.52 -14.37 2.59
N ALA A 167 13.18 -14.32 2.70
CA ALA A 167 12.50 -13.06 2.99
C ALA A 167 12.86 -12.53 4.39
N LEU A 168 12.94 -13.38 5.41
CA LEU A 168 13.37 -12.99 6.76
C LEU A 168 14.82 -12.48 6.78
N LYS A 169 15.74 -13.16 6.09
CA LYS A 169 17.13 -12.71 5.96
C LYS A 169 17.21 -11.36 5.23
N ALA A 170 16.47 -11.22 4.11
CA ALA A 170 16.47 -9.98 3.33
C ALA A 170 15.91 -8.78 4.09
N PHE A 171 14.75 -8.95 4.74
CA PHE A 171 14.05 -7.86 5.44
C PHE A 171 14.71 -7.49 6.78
N GLY A 172 15.16 -8.49 7.54
CA GLY A 172 15.63 -8.30 8.92
C GLY A 172 17.12 -8.51 9.14
N GLY A 173 17.85 -9.02 8.15
CA GLY A 173 19.26 -9.39 8.33
C GLY A 173 19.47 -10.56 9.29
N PHE A 174 18.45 -11.36 9.56
CA PHE A 174 18.53 -12.50 10.47
C PHE A 174 19.49 -13.57 9.95
N SER A 175 20.31 -14.11 10.85
CA SER A 175 21.04 -15.35 10.59
C SER A 175 20.12 -16.58 10.72
N GLU A 176 20.58 -17.73 10.31
CA GLU A 176 19.81 -18.98 10.47
C GLU A 176 19.52 -19.31 11.93
N ASN A 177 20.46 -19.00 12.82
CA ASN A 177 20.29 -19.21 14.26
C ASN A 177 19.23 -18.27 14.83
N ASP A 178 19.25 -16.99 14.44
CA ASP A 178 18.24 -16.00 14.85
C ASP A 178 16.85 -16.42 14.41
N ILE A 179 16.71 -16.93 13.17
CA ILE A 179 15.41 -17.42 12.64
C ILE A 179 14.92 -18.62 13.44
N LYS A 180 15.81 -19.58 13.76
CA LYS A 180 15.46 -20.75 14.58
C LYS A 180 15.02 -20.32 15.98
N GLU A 181 15.77 -19.47 16.64
CA GLU A 181 15.46 -18.96 17.97
C GLU A 181 14.13 -18.19 18.01
N LEU A 182 13.92 -17.31 17.03
CA LEU A 182 12.71 -16.47 16.88
C LEU A 182 11.43 -17.30 16.75
N LEU A 183 11.51 -18.47 16.09
CA LEU A 183 10.37 -19.31 15.72
C LEU A 183 10.31 -20.63 16.53
N GLN A 184 11.32 -20.95 17.33
CA GLN A 184 11.40 -22.17 18.14
C GLN A 184 10.18 -22.38 19.05
N GLY A 185 9.59 -21.26 19.52
CA GLY A 185 8.41 -21.30 20.41
C GLY A 185 7.15 -21.88 19.78
N VAL A 186 7.04 -21.80 18.44
CA VAL A 186 5.85 -22.20 17.67
C VAL A 186 6.10 -23.39 16.75
N ASP A 187 7.34 -23.61 16.31
CA ASP A 187 7.72 -24.71 15.41
C ASP A 187 8.04 -26.00 16.20
N ARG A 188 7.00 -26.53 16.89
CA ARG A 188 7.10 -27.68 17.79
C ARG A 188 6.30 -28.91 17.34
N GLY A 189 5.67 -28.86 16.17
CA GLY A 189 4.87 -29.98 15.63
C GLY A 189 5.73 -31.12 15.09
N ASP A 190 5.05 -32.12 14.51
CA ASP A 190 5.69 -33.28 13.87
C ASP A 190 6.55 -32.85 12.67
N ILE A 191 6.13 -31.78 11.99
CA ILE A 191 6.88 -31.17 10.88
C ILE A 191 7.58 -29.93 11.41
N ARG A 192 8.88 -29.85 11.17
CA ARG A 192 9.71 -28.68 11.48
C ARG A 192 9.76 -27.75 10.25
N TYR A 193 8.76 -26.86 10.14
CA TYR A 193 8.56 -26.00 8.97
C TYR A 193 9.78 -25.13 8.67
N ILE A 194 10.43 -24.62 9.70
CA ILE A 194 11.62 -23.76 9.55
C ILE A 194 12.82 -24.56 9.08
N GLU A 195 13.05 -25.74 9.63
CA GLU A 195 14.16 -26.60 9.24
C GLU A 195 14.00 -27.07 7.79
N GLU A 196 12.79 -27.47 7.40
CA GLU A 196 12.51 -27.87 6.00
C GLU A 196 12.66 -26.67 5.04
N THR A 197 12.27 -25.47 5.47
CA THR A 197 12.43 -24.25 4.66
C THR A 197 13.90 -23.88 4.53
N LEU A 198 14.70 -23.98 5.61
CA LEU A 198 16.13 -23.70 5.58
C LEU A 198 16.90 -24.67 4.66
N LYS A 199 16.49 -25.93 4.55
CA LYS A 199 17.08 -26.88 3.59
C LYS A 199 16.93 -26.44 2.13
N LYS A 200 15.92 -25.65 1.82
CA LYS A 200 15.67 -25.09 0.47
C LYS A 200 16.25 -23.70 0.27
N ASP A 201 16.72 -23.08 1.34
CA ASP A 201 17.35 -21.77 1.31
C ASP A 201 18.82 -21.91 0.93
N THR A 202 19.20 -21.33 -0.20
CA THR A 202 20.58 -21.36 -0.71
C THR A 202 21.39 -20.16 -0.26
N THR A 203 20.77 -19.18 0.44
CA THR A 203 21.40 -17.92 0.84
C THR A 203 22.04 -18.03 2.23
N LYS A 204 23.25 -17.49 2.36
CA LYS A 204 24.01 -17.54 3.62
C LYS A 204 23.89 -16.25 4.43
N ASN A 205 23.75 -15.13 3.75
CA ASN A 205 23.73 -13.80 4.37
C ASN A 205 22.65 -12.91 3.78
N GLN A 206 22.46 -11.73 4.37
CA GLN A 206 21.45 -10.75 3.96
C GLN A 206 21.66 -10.29 2.50
N GLY A 207 22.90 -10.06 2.08
CA GLY A 207 23.20 -9.60 0.72
C GLY A 207 22.79 -10.60 -0.35
N GLU A 208 23.06 -11.89 -0.13
CA GLU A 208 22.61 -12.96 -1.03
C GLU A 208 21.08 -13.08 -1.05
N ALA A 209 20.43 -12.96 0.10
CA ALA A 209 18.98 -13.01 0.21
C ALA A 209 18.31 -11.84 -0.52
N LEU A 210 18.87 -10.63 -0.42
CA LEU A 210 18.40 -9.44 -1.15
C LEU A 210 18.54 -9.63 -2.66
N ILE A 211 19.67 -10.15 -3.13
CA ILE A 211 19.91 -10.44 -4.55
C ILE A 211 18.93 -11.50 -5.06
N GLU A 212 18.68 -12.56 -4.29
CA GLU A 212 17.75 -13.62 -4.69
C GLU A 212 16.32 -13.08 -4.80
N MET A 213 15.86 -12.26 -3.86
CA MET A 213 14.56 -11.59 -3.94
C MET A 213 14.48 -10.63 -5.13
N TYR A 214 15.53 -9.86 -5.38
CA TYR A 214 15.60 -8.94 -6.52
C TYR A 214 15.45 -9.69 -7.85
N ARG A 215 16.19 -10.79 -8.04
CA ARG A 215 16.11 -11.61 -9.25
C ARG A 215 14.71 -12.16 -9.51
N ARG A 216 13.92 -12.40 -8.46
CA ARG A 216 12.50 -12.80 -8.62
C ARG A 216 11.62 -11.65 -9.06
N LEU A 217 11.91 -10.43 -8.60
CA LEU A 217 11.17 -9.22 -8.97
C LEU A 217 11.55 -8.73 -10.37
N ARG A 218 12.85 -8.76 -10.70
CA ARG A 218 13.42 -8.28 -11.97
C ARG A 218 14.41 -9.29 -12.53
N PRO A 219 13.92 -10.31 -13.24
CA PRO A 219 14.80 -11.30 -13.84
C PRO A 219 15.60 -10.67 -15.00
N GLY A 220 16.91 -10.98 -15.04
CA GLY A 220 17.80 -10.55 -16.12
C GLY A 220 18.64 -9.31 -15.83
N ASP A 221 18.34 -8.56 -14.78
CA ASP A 221 19.14 -7.39 -14.41
C ASP A 221 20.39 -7.80 -13.63
N LEU A 222 21.50 -7.10 -13.89
CA LEU A 222 22.67 -7.14 -13.03
C LEU A 222 22.38 -6.39 -11.74
N VAL A 223 22.64 -7.01 -10.59
CA VAL A 223 22.26 -6.46 -9.30
C VAL A 223 23.41 -6.51 -8.30
N THR A 224 23.55 -5.41 -7.55
CA THR A 224 24.41 -5.35 -6.37
C THR A 224 23.53 -5.48 -5.10
N PRO A 225 24.09 -5.89 -3.95
CA PRO A 225 23.32 -5.94 -2.71
C PRO A 225 22.65 -4.61 -2.34
N ASP A 226 23.32 -3.48 -2.61
CA ASP A 226 22.81 -2.14 -2.29
C ASP A 226 21.61 -1.77 -3.14
N THR A 227 21.67 -1.99 -4.45
CA THR A 227 20.52 -1.75 -5.34
C THR A 227 19.35 -2.69 -5.04
N ALA A 228 19.64 -3.92 -4.62
CA ALA A 228 18.62 -4.87 -4.19
C ALA A 228 17.95 -4.39 -2.89
N LYS A 229 18.73 -3.92 -1.92
CA LYS A 229 18.26 -3.36 -0.66
C LYS A 229 17.35 -2.16 -0.90
N GLU A 230 17.82 -1.20 -1.69
CA GLU A 230 17.04 -0.02 -2.04
C GLU A 230 15.70 -0.37 -2.70
N LEU A 231 15.69 -1.33 -3.64
CA LEU A 231 14.43 -1.76 -4.26
C LEU A 231 13.46 -2.35 -3.25
N ILE A 232 13.94 -3.21 -2.35
CA ILE A 232 13.10 -3.89 -1.35
C ILE A 232 12.59 -2.89 -0.31
N GLU A 233 13.46 -2.01 0.19
CA GLU A 233 13.07 -0.95 1.12
C GLU A 233 12.03 -0.03 0.51
N ASN A 234 12.24 0.42 -0.72
CA ASN A 234 11.27 1.24 -1.44
C ASN A 234 9.95 0.51 -1.72
N THR A 235 9.98 -0.82 -1.89
CA THR A 235 8.77 -1.58 -2.23
C THR A 235 7.86 -1.83 -1.03
N PHE A 236 8.42 -2.06 0.18
CA PHE A 236 7.67 -2.51 1.35
C PHE A 236 7.71 -1.55 2.54
N PHE A 237 8.79 -0.79 2.71
CA PHE A 237 9.04 0.04 3.88
C PHE A 237 8.93 1.54 3.60
N ASN A 238 8.63 1.93 2.37
CA ASN A 238 8.39 3.32 1.99
C ASN A 238 6.88 3.59 1.88
N PHE A 239 6.38 4.58 2.63
CA PHE A 239 4.96 4.94 2.63
C PHE A 239 4.45 5.42 1.26
N GLU A 240 5.29 6.03 0.44
CA GLU A 240 4.91 6.46 -0.90
C GLU A 240 4.49 5.28 -1.80
N ARG A 241 5.07 4.11 -1.57
CA ARG A 241 4.86 2.91 -2.40
C ARG A 241 4.04 1.82 -1.73
N TYR A 242 4.06 1.78 -0.40
CA TYR A 242 3.37 0.75 0.39
C TYR A 242 2.49 1.35 1.47
N ASP A 243 1.21 1.06 1.45
CA ASP A 243 0.24 1.55 2.42
C ASP A 243 -0.79 0.48 2.74
N LEU A 244 -0.82 0.00 3.97
CA LEU A 244 -1.85 -0.91 4.49
C LEU A 244 -3.19 -0.19 4.73
N SER A 245 -3.20 1.13 4.77
CA SER A 245 -4.28 1.97 5.29
C SER A 245 -4.55 1.77 6.80
N LYS A 246 -5.31 2.68 7.40
CA LYS A 246 -5.75 2.53 8.79
C LYS A 246 -6.58 1.27 8.99
N VAL A 247 -7.46 0.97 8.04
CA VAL A 247 -8.32 -0.24 8.08
C VAL A 247 -7.51 -1.53 8.01
N GLY A 248 -6.53 -1.60 7.10
CA GLY A 248 -5.66 -2.78 6.97
C GLY A 248 -4.82 -3.03 8.22
N ARG A 249 -4.23 -1.98 8.79
CA ARG A 249 -3.46 -2.09 10.04
C ARG A 249 -4.35 -2.52 11.20
N TRP A 250 -5.53 -1.93 11.35
CA TRP A 250 -6.49 -2.33 12.39
C TRP A 250 -6.88 -3.81 12.27
N ARG A 251 -7.15 -4.29 11.04
CA ARG A 251 -7.48 -5.69 10.80
C ARG A 251 -6.33 -6.63 11.15
N MET A 252 -5.10 -6.25 10.79
CA MET A 252 -3.91 -7.03 11.18
C MET A 252 -3.77 -7.12 12.70
N LEU A 253 -3.92 -6.00 13.41
CA LEU A 253 -3.87 -5.97 14.87
C LEU A 253 -4.99 -6.80 15.51
N LYS A 254 -6.17 -6.86 14.90
CA LYS A 254 -7.28 -7.68 15.37
C LYS A 254 -7.01 -9.17 15.15
N ARG A 255 -6.42 -9.53 13.99
CA ARG A 255 -6.17 -10.93 13.61
C ARG A 255 -4.91 -11.50 14.27
N LEU A 256 -3.93 -10.67 14.54
CA LEU A 256 -2.64 -11.00 15.17
C LEU A 256 -2.50 -10.23 16.49
N PRO A 257 -3.08 -10.74 17.59
CA PRO A 257 -3.08 -10.03 18.89
C PRO A 257 -1.70 -9.74 19.45
N SER A 258 -0.69 -10.54 19.11
CA SER A 258 0.72 -10.32 19.50
C SER A 258 1.28 -8.98 19.01
N LEU A 259 0.82 -8.48 17.86
CA LEU A 259 1.22 -7.18 17.33
C LEU A 259 0.71 -6.01 18.19
N LYS A 260 -0.45 -6.12 18.82
CA LYS A 260 -1.02 -5.08 19.70
C LYS A 260 -0.12 -4.74 20.88
N ILE A 261 0.55 -5.72 21.45
CA ILE A 261 1.43 -5.54 22.62
C ILE A 261 2.62 -4.65 22.26
N LYS A 262 3.12 -4.74 21.04
CA LYS A 262 4.27 -3.97 20.57
C LYS A 262 3.89 -2.53 20.14
N THR A 263 2.65 -2.32 19.73
CA THR A 263 2.13 -1.02 19.25
C THR A 263 1.50 -0.15 20.33
N GLN A 264 1.35 -0.64 21.57
CA GLN A 264 0.69 0.04 22.71
C GLN A 264 1.32 1.36 23.17
N LYS A 265 2.43 1.81 22.57
CA LYS A 265 2.97 3.16 22.84
C LYS A 265 2.09 4.30 22.33
N SER A 266 1.04 4.02 21.57
CA SER A 266 0.14 5.01 20.95
C SER A 266 -1.33 4.77 21.30
N VAL A 267 -1.63 4.49 22.57
CA VAL A 267 -3.04 4.46 23.02
C VAL A 267 -3.46 5.88 23.35
N SER A 268 -4.43 6.41 22.61
CA SER A 268 -5.04 7.71 22.94
C SER A 268 -5.76 7.65 24.29
N LYS A 269 -5.99 8.82 24.91
CA LYS A 269 -6.73 8.92 26.17
C LYS A 269 -8.14 8.28 26.11
N SER A 270 -8.67 8.00 24.92
CA SER A 270 -9.97 7.33 24.68
C SER A 270 -9.88 5.79 24.60
N GLY A 271 -8.68 5.18 24.79
CA GLY A 271 -8.51 3.73 24.68
C GLY A 271 -8.46 3.19 23.25
N GLU A 272 -8.55 4.04 22.23
CA GLU A 272 -8.44 3.66 20.84
C GLU A 272 -6.96 3.66 20.40
N VAL A 273 -6.58 2.67 19.59
CA VAL A 273 -5.24 2.58 19.01
C VAL A 273 -5.13 3.65 17.91
N GLU A 274 -4.34 4.68 18.14
CA GLU A 274 -4.06 5.69 17.13
C GLU A 274 -3.07 5.13 16.11
N ILE A 275 -3.52 4.93 14.87
CA ILE A 275 -2.71 4.40 13.78
C ILE A 275 -2.02 5.56 13.07
N THR A 276 -0.71 5.65 13.24
CA THR A 276 0.15 6.66 12.59
C THR A 276 0.49 6.27 11.15
N VAL A 277 1.12 7.17 10.40
CA VAL A 277 1.62 6.88 9.04
C VAL A 277 2.65 5.76 9.07
N GLN A 278 3.53 5.74 10.07
CA GLN A 278 4.55 4.70 10.25
C GLN A 278 3.97 3.32 10.55
N ASP A 279 2.76 3.26 11.12
CA ASP A 279 2.07 2.00 11.34
C ASP A 279 1.39 1.46 10.07
N ARG A 280 1.28 2.27 9.02
CA ARG A 280 0.65 1.90 7.75
C ARG A 280 1.60 1.23 6.76
N ILE A 281 2.90 1.31 6.97
CA ILE A 281 3.91 0.57 6.21
C ILE A 281 4.08 -0.84 6.77
N LEU A 282 4.62 -1.74 5.95
CA LEU A 282 4.99 -3.08 6.43
C LEU A 282 6.10 -2.97 7.48
N LYS A 283 6.01 -3.76 8.55
CA LYS A 283 7.05 -3.90 9.56
C LYS A 283 7.59 -5.32 9.54
N LEU A 284 8.83 -5.49 9.94
CA LEU A 284 9.45 -6.82 10.04
C LEU A 284 8.68 -7.74 10.98
N GLU A 285 8.21 -7.19 12.10
CA GLU A 285 7.39 -7.91 13.08
C GLU A 285 6.09 -8.45 12.46
N ASP A 286 5.52 -7.74 11.49
CA ASP A 286 4.31 -8.21 10.79
C ASP A 286 4.59 -9.51 10.06
N VAL A 287 5.71 -9.58 9.35
CA VAL A 287 6.12 -10.78 8.59
C VAL A 287 6.40 -11.95 9.53
N VAL A 288 7.10 -11.69 10.62
CA VAL A 288 7.44 -12.69 11.64
C VAL A 288 6.16 -13.27 12.28
N GLU A 289 5.22 -12.41 12.69
CA GLU A 289 3.99 -12.86 13.34
C GLU A 289 3.06 -13.58 12.35
N VAL A 290 3.05 -13.19 11.07
CA VAL A 290 2.34 -13.93 10.02
C VAL A 290 2.91 -15.34 9.87
N ILE A 291 4.23 -15.50 9.83
CA ILE A 291 4.88 -16.82 9.74
C ILE A 291 4.57 -17.67 10.98
N LYS A 292 4.65 -17.09 12.17
CA LYS A 292 4.28 -17.78 13.41
C LYS A 292 2.85 -18.30 13.40
N GLU A 293 1.92 -17.48 12.92
CA GLU A 293 0.52 -17.86 12.86
C GLU A 293 0.28 -18.95 11.81
N ILE A 294 0.97 -18.91 10.65
CA ILE A 294 0.90 -20.00 9.65
C ILE A 294 1.37 -21.32 10.25
N ILE A 295 2.46 -21.33 11.00
CA ILE A 295 2.97 -22.54 11.67
C ILE A 295 1.94 -23.07 12.67
N LYS A 296 1.32 -22.20 13.49
CA LYS A 296 0.27 -22.60 14.43
C LYS A 296 -0.93 -23.22 13.73
N LEU A 297 -1.41 -22.57 12.64
CA LEU A 297 -2.54 -23.07 11.87
C LEU A 297 -2.26 -24.41 11.19
N ASN A 298 -1.04 -24.61 10.70
CA ASN A 298 -0.63 -25.90 10.13
C ASN A 298 -0.50 -27.02 11.18
N ASN A 299 -0.25 -26.68 12.44
CA ASN A 299 -0.16 -27.62 13.55
C ASN A 299 -1.52 -27.90 14.24
N ASP A 300 -2.56 -27.11 13.92
CA ASP A 300 -3.89 -27.27 14.50
C ASP A 300 -4.83 -27.99 13.50
N PRO A 301 -5.23 -29.25 13.78
CA PRO A 301 -6.13 -30.00 12.91
C PRO A 301 -7.53 -29.38 12.74
N GLN A 302 -7.94 -28.52 13.69
CA GLN A 302 -9.25 -27.85 13.67
C GLN A 302 -9.19 -26.44 13.09
N ALA A 303 -8.01 -25.98 12.67
CA ALA A 303 -7.84 -24.67 12.10
C ALA A 303 -8.71 -24.44 10.86
N LYS A 304 -9.23 -23.24 10.74
CA LYS A 304 -10.04 -22.80 9.59
C LYS A 304 -9.43 -21.62 8.92
N ALA A 305 -9.46 -21.63 7.59
CA ALA A 305 -9.03 -20.50 6.79
C ALA A 305 -10.04 -19.33 6.87
N ASP A 306 -9.54 -18.14 6.66
CA ASP A 306 -10.37 -16.93 6.55
C ASP A 306 -11.13 -16.95 5.21
N GLN A 307 -12.40 -16.59 5.25
CA GLN A 307 -13.21 -16.48 4.03
C GLN A 307 -12.94 -15.11 3.37
N ILE A 308 -12.01 -15.09 2.42
CA ILE A 308 -11.62 -13.84 1.73
C ILE A 308 -12.80 -13.18 1.01
N ASP A 309 -13.68 -13.96 0.43
CA ASP A 309 -14.82 -13.46 -0.36
C ASP A 309 -16.07 -13.15 0.47
N HIS A 310 -16.04 -13.38 1.77
CA HIS A 310 -17.11 -12.96 2.68
C HIS A 310 -17.25 -11.44 2.67
N LEU A 311 -18.48 -10.91 2.66
CA LEU A 311 -18.75 -9.47 2.61
C LEU A 311 -18.08 -8.67 3.74
N GLY A 312 -17.93 -9.27 4.92
CA GLY A 312 -17.16 -8.68 6.02
C GLY A 312 -15.66 -8.47 5.72
N ASN A 313 -15.12 -9.18 4.72
CA ASN A 313 -13.72 -9.07 4.27
C ASN A 313 -13.57 -8.28 2.97
N ARG A 314 -14.66 -7.71 2.48
CA ARG A 314 -14.71 -6.83 1.32
C ARG A 314 -15.16 -5.44 1.74
N ARG A 315 -14.72 -4.43 1.03
CA ARG A 315 -15.11 -3.03 1.29
C ARG A 315 -15.56 -2.34 0.02
N VAL A 316 -16.37 -1.34 0.18
CA VAL A 316 -16.79 -0.48 -0.93
C VAL A 316 -15.69 0.53 -1.20
N ARG A 317 -15.20 0.57 -2.42
CA ARG A 317 -14.28 1.58 -2.93
C ARG A 317 -15.10 2.70 -3.54
N THR A 318 -14.99 3.89 -2.96
CA THR A 318 -15.82 5.04 -3.32
C THR A 318 -15.21 5.87 -4.45
N LEU A 319 -15.99 6.78 -5.01
CA LEU A 319 -15.55 7.73 -6.03
C LEU A 319 -14.32 8.53 -5.61
N ALA A 320 -14.31 9.05 -4.38
CA ALA A 320 -13.18 9.81 -3.85
C ALA A 320 -11.86 9.05 -3.92
N GLU A 321 -11.89 7.78 -3.58
CA GLU A 321 -10.70 6.93 -3.60
C GLU A 321 -10.19 6.67 -5.03
N PHE A 322 -11.10 6.54 -5.99
CA PHE A 322 -10.71 6.46 -7.41
C PHE A 322 -10.01 7.74 -7.87
N LEU A 323 -10.59 8.89 -7.54
CA LEU A 323 -10.06 10.19 -7.92
C LEU A 323 -8.70 10.46 -7.27
N GLN A 324 -8.58 10.20 -5.96
CA GLN A 324 -7.29 10.31 -5.27
C GLN A 324 -6.21 9.45 -5.92
N ASN A 325 -6.52 8.18 -6.22
CA ASN A 325 -5.55 7.28 -6.82
C ASN A 325 -5.13 7.73 -8.24
N ARG A 326 -6.05 8.26 -9.03
CA ARG A 326 -5.72 8.77 -10.37
C ARG A 326 -4.91 10.05 -10.32
N LEU A 327 -5.30 11.00 -9.48
CA LEU A 327 -4.53 12.23 -9.28
C LEU A 327 -3.15 11.95 -8.71
N ARG A 328 -3.03 11.04 -7.74
CA ARG A 328 -1.73 10.64 -7.19
C ARG A 328 -0.77 10.19 -8.28
N VAL A 329 -1.22 9.34 -9.21
CA VAL A 329 -0.39 8.88 -10.32
C VAL A 329 0.04 10.04 -11.22
N GLY A 330 -0.86 10.98 -11.51
CA GLY A 330 -0.56 12.20 -12.28
C GLY A 330 0.46 13.09 -11.58
N LEU A 331 0.22 13.35 -10.30
CA LEU A 331 1.08 14.20 -9.48
C LEU A 331 2.48 13.58 -9.25
N MET A 332 2.60 12.27 -9.06
CA MET A 332 3.91 11.57 -8.99
C MET A 332 4.68 11.66 -10.31
N ARG A 333 4.00 11.63 -11.45
CA ARG A 333 4.65 11.88 -12.75
C ARG A 333 5.13 13.34 -12.85
N MET A 334 4.30 14.27 -12.47
CA MET A 334 4.64 15.70 -12.44
C MET A 334 5.83 15.96 -11.48
N GLU A 335 5.82 15.37 -10.29
CA GLU A 335 6.93 15.43 -9.33
C GLU A 335 8.26 15.00 -9.97
N ARG A 336 8.24 13.89 -10.72
CA ARG A 336 9.44 13.42 -11.43
C ARG A 336 9.95 14.46 -12.44
N PHE A 337 9.04 15.04 -13.26
CA PHE A 337 9.43 16.07 -14.20
C PHE A 337 9.94 17.36 -13.53
N ILE A 338 9.37 17.70 -12.37
CA ILE A 338 9.82 18.85 -11.59
C ILE A 338 11.23 18.59 -11.04
N LYS A 339 11.47 17.42 -10.44
CA LYS A 339 12.81 17.01 -9.95
C LYS A 339 13.88 17.02 -11.02
N ASP A 340 13.53 16.66 -12.24
CA ASP A 340 14.46 16.65 -13.37
C ASP A 340 14.78 18.06 -13.89
N ARG A 341 14.03 19.10 -13.47
CA ARG A 341 14.16 20.48 -13.94
C ARG A 341 14.63 21.48 -12.87
N ILE A 342 14.55 21.12 -11.62
CA ILE A 342 15.07 21.88 -10.48
C ILE A 342 16.47 21.38 -10.14
#